data_4659d695669b14743085bc0b0153abe7
#
_entry.id   4659d695669b14743085bc0b0153abe7
#
_cell.length_a   1.000
_cell.length_b   1.000
_cell.length_c   1.000
_cell.angle_alpha   90.00
_cell.angle_beta   90.00
_cell.angle_gamma   90.00
#
_symmetry.space_group_name_H-M   'P 1'
#
loop_
_entity.id
_entity.type
_entity.pdbx_description
1 polymer ?
#
loop_
_entity_poly.entity_id
_entity_poly.type
_entity_poly.pdbx_seq_one_letter_code
_entity_poly.pdbx_strand_id
1 'polypeptide(L)'
;MTAPVRFPRFFVTSPAPCPYLAGKTERKVFTELKGPHSDQLNEALGRIGFRRSQTVAYRPSCAGCRACVSVRVAAEEFAPSATQRKNMRRNDDLLVTECRPWATDEQYDLLQRYLANRHPGGGMNAMDEIDFADMVE
;
A
#
# COMPACT_ATOMS: atom_id res chain seq x y z
N MET A 1 37.58 -1.47 -5.31
CA MET A 1 36.76 -0.29 -5.73
C MET A 1 35.51 -0.24 -4.88
N THR A 2 35.42 0.72 -3.96
CA THR A 2 34.24 0.89 -3.08
C THR A 2 33.13 1.56 -3.91
N ALA A 3 31.99 0.90 -4.08
CA ALA A 3 30.85 1.50 -4.75
C ALA A 3 30.39 2.74 -3.97
N PRO A 4 30.02 3.83 -4.63
CA PRO A 4 29.55 5.03 -3.94
C PRO A 4 28.29 4.72 -3.15
N VAL A 5 28.28 5.08 -1.88
CA VAL A 5 27.10 4.98 -1.01
C VAL A 5 26.04 5.93 -1.56
N ARG A 6 24.95 5.36 -2.11
CA ARG A 6 23.79 6.14 -2.58
C ARG A 6 22.79 6.22 -1.44
N PHE A 7 22.64 7.39 -0.86
CA PHE A 7 21.55 7.66 0.07
C PHE A 7 20.21 7.76 -0.67
N PRO A 8 19.13 7.23 -0.11
CA PRO A 8 17.79 7.41 -0.70
C PRO A 8 17.43 8.91 -0.71
N ARG A 9 16.82 9.35 -1.81
CA ARG A 9 16.31 10.73 -1.92
C ARG A 9 14.88 10.76 -1.41
N PHE A 10 14.61 11.71 -0.53
CA PHE A 10 13.27 11.94 -0.03
C PHE A 10 12.66 13.19 -0.67
N PHE A 11 11.39 13.08 -0.99
CA PHE A 11 10.58 14.12 -1.57
C PHE A 11 9.38 14.41 -0.69
N VAL A 12 8.81 15.59 -0.81
CA VAL A 12 7.59 15.98 -0.10
C VAL A 12 6.54 16.37 -1.14
N THR A 13 5.32 15.86 -0.99
CA THR A 13 4.21 16.22 -1.88
C THR A 13 3.79 17.66 -1.71
N SER A 14 3.18 18.25 -2.73
CA SER A 14 2.42 19.49 -2.58
C SER A 14 1.29 19.31 -1.55
N PRO A 15 0.88 20.37 -0.87
CA PRO A 15 -0.28 20.31 0.03
C PRO A 15 -1.54 19.90 -0.73
N ALA A 16 -2.34 19.00 -0.15
CA ALA A 16 -3.63 18.56 -0.69
C ALA A 16 -4.66 18.47 0.45
N PRO A 17 -5.96 18.50 0.16
CA PRO A 17 -6.98 18.26 1.18
C PRO A 17 -6.78 16.90 1.87
N CYS A 18 -6.88 16.90 3.20
CA CYS A 18 -6.77 15.66 3.97
C CYS A 18 -7.99 14.76 3.72
N PRO A 19 -7.82 13.48 3.33
CA PRO A 19 -8.96 12.60 3.07
C PRO A 19 -9.66 12.11 4.34
N TYR A 20 -9.06 12.32 5.52
CA TYR A 20 -9.58 11.83 6.80
C TYR A 20 -10.17 12.92 7.69
N LEU A 21 -9.63 14.13 7.64
CA LEU A 21 -10.01 15.24 8.52
C LEU A 21 -10.44 16.43 7.68
N ALA A 22 -11.73 16.77 7.76
CA ALA A 22 -12.30 17.92 7.04
C ALA A 22 -11.56 19.23 7.42
N GLY A 23 -11.29 20.07 6.44
CA GLY A 23 -10.63 21.36 6.62
C GLY A 23 -9.13 21.29 6.96
N LYS A 24 -8.55 20.08 6.96
CA LYS A 24 -7.10 19.90 7.14
C LYS A 24 -6.42 19.67 5.80
N THR A 25 -5.12 19.96 5.79
CA THR A 25 -4.24 19.76 4.63
C THR A 25 -3.27 18.63 4.92
N GLU A 26 -3.13 17.70 3.97
CA GLU A 26 -2.13 16.65 4.06
C GLU A 26 -0.87 16.99 3.27
N ARG A 27 0.24 16.46 3.73
CA ARG A 27 1.50 16.32 2.99
C ARG A 27 2.10 14.95 3.31
N LYS A 28 2.82 14.38 2.35
CA LYS A 28 3.53 13.11 2.51
C LYS A 28 5.00 13.30 2.20
N VAL A 29 5.87 12.72 2.99
CA VAL A 29 7.26 12.48 2.62
C VAL A 29 7.33 11.10 1.98
N PHE A 30 8.03 10.99 0.87
CA PHE A 30 8.16 9.72 0.15
C PHE A 30 9.56 9.54 -0.47
N THR A 31 9.89 8.31 -0.77
CA THR A 31 11.08 7.93 -1.53
C THR A 31 10.75 6.81 -2.50
N GLU A 32 11.48 6.74 -3.60
CA GLU A 32 11.34 5.66 -4.56
C GLU A 32 12.10 4.41 -4.10
N LEU A 33 11.46 3.26 -4.24
CA LEU A 33 12.03 1.94 -3.97
C LEU A 33 12.58 1.36 -5.28
N LYS A 34 13.79 1.77 -5.63
CA LYS A 34 14.44 1.36 -6.89
C LYS A 34 15.81 0.74 -6.62
N GLY A 35 16.20 -0.19 -7.50
CA GLY A 35 17.51 -0.82 -7.48
C GLY A 35 17.62 -2.02 -6.55
N PRO A 36 18.83 -2.61 -6.46
CA PRO A 36 19.05 -3.93 -5.83
C PRO A 36 18.82 -3.95 -4.31
N HIS A 37 18.76 -2.79 -3.66
CA HIS A 37 18.56 -2.66 -2.21
C HIS A 37 17.17 -2.14 -1.84
N SER A 38 16.22 -2.13 -2.80
CA SER A 38 14.86 -1.61 -2.58
C SER A 38 14.13 -2.32 -1.45
N ASP A 39 14.25 -3.62 -1.33
CA ASP A 39 13.58 -4.41 -0.29
C ASP A 39 14.15 -4.13 1.10
N GLN A 40 15.48 -4.04 1.22
CA GLN A 40 16.14 -3.67 2.47
C GLN A 40 15.74 -2.26 2.91
N LEU A 41 15.69 -1.32 1.96
CA LEU A 41 15.23 0.04 2.22
C LEU A 41 13.77 0.06 2.67
N ASN A 42 12.89 -0.68 1.98
CA ASN A 42 11.47 -0.79 2.34
C ASN A 42 11.29 -1.37 3.75
N GLU A 43 12.05 -2.42 4.12
CA GLU A 43 12.01 -3.00 5.45
C GLU A 43 12.44 -1.98 6.52
N ALA A 44 13.57 -1.30 6.31
CA ALA A 44 14.07 -0.29 7.24
C ALA A 44 13.07 0.87 7.43
N LEU A 45 12.49 1.36 6.34
CA LEU A 45 11.48 2.42 6.36
C LEU A 45 10.17 1.96 7.01
N GLY A 46 9.75 0.71 6.77
CA GLY A 46 8.57 0.12 7.40
C GLY A 46 8.67 0.10 8.93
N ARG A 47 9.86 -0.15 9.47
CA ARG A 47 10.12 -0.14 10.93
C ARG A 47 9.92 1.24 11.56
N ILE A 48 10.07 2.31 10.80
CA ILE A 48 9.88 3.70 11.26
C ILE A 48 8.57 4.33 10.75
N GLY A 49 7.61 3.51 10.32
CA GLY A 49 6.24 3.91 10.04
C GLY A 49 5.97 4.34 8.60
N PHE A 50 6.88 4.10 7.66
CA PHE A 50 6.57 4.25 6.25
C PHE A 50 5.67 3.11 5.78
N ARG A 51 4.81 3.41 4.80
CA ARG A 51 3.94 2.49 4.08
C ARG A 51 4.43 2.36 2.66
N ARG A 52 4.22 1.20 2.05
CA ARG A 52 4.54 0.99 0.64
C ARG A 52 3.29 1.13 -0.22
N SER A 53 3.43 1.79 -1.35
CA SER A 53 2.49 1.78 -2.46
C SER A 53 3.29 1.59 -3.74
N GLN A 54 3.14 0.44 -4.39
CA GLN A 54 3.92 0.06 -5.58
C GLN A 54 5.45 0.24 -5.36
N THR A 55 6.05 1.12 -6.13
CA THR A 55 7.49 1.43 -6.07
C THR A 55 7.86 2.59 -5.14
N VAL A 56 6.93 3.01 -4.28
CA VAL A 56 7.11 4.17 -3.40
C VAL A 56 6.89 3.80 -1.94
N ALA A 57 7.81 4.21 -1.06
CA ALA A 57 7.58 4.22 0.37
C ALA A 57 7.25 5.64 0.83
N TYR A 58 6.21 5.80 1.64
CA TYR A 58 5.72 7.10 2.07
C TYR A 58 5.20 7.11 3.50
N ARG A 59 5.14 8.27 4.11
CA ARG A 59 4.40 8.49 5.36
C ARG A 59 3.84 9.92 5.41
N PRO A 60 2.77 10.17 6.20
CA PRO A 60 2.28 11.52 6.44
C PRO A 60 3.35 12.41 7.06
N SER A 61 3.41 13.67 6.60
CA SER A 61 4.30 14.73 7.08
C SER A 61 3.58 16.07 7.14
N CYS A 62 2.42 16.08 7.82
CA CYS A 62 1.54 17.22 7.91
C CYS A 62 2.00 18.18 9.00
N ALA A 63 2.05 19.48 8.69
CA ALA A 63 2.38 20.49 9.69
C ALA A 63 1.31 20.54 10.80
N GLY A 64 1.73 20.42 12.05
CA GLY A 64 0.84 20.54 13.22
C GLY A 64 -0.19 19.42 13.39
N CYS A 65 -0.07 18.29 12.65
CA CYS A 65 -0.99 17.17 12.76
C CYS A 65 -0.23 15.84 12.97
N ARG A 66 -0.67 15.04 13.95
CA ARG A 66 -0.15 13.69 14.26
C ARG A 66 -1.25 12.64 14.34
N ALA A 67 -2.38 12.85 13.69
CA ALA A 67 -3.54 11.97 13.78
C ALA A 67 -3.32 10.61 13.06
N CYS A 68 -2.45 10.56 12.04
CA CYS A 68 -2.14 9.34 11.33
C CYS A 68 -1.09 8.53 12.09
N VAL A 69 -1.52 7.42 12.68
CA VAL A 69 -0.63 6.49 13.37
C VAL A 69 -0.47 5.23 12.51
N SER A 70 0.76 4.94 12.09
CA SER A 70 1.06 3.69 11.40
C SER A 70 1.09 2.55 12.41
N VAL A 71 0.35 1.47 12.12
CA VAL A 71 0.28 0.27 12.94
C VAL A 71 0.69 -0.94 12.12
N ARG A 72 1.17 -1.97 12.81
CA ARG A 72 1.47 -3.28 12.22
C ARG A 72 1.01 -4.39 13.17
N VAL A 73 0.72 -5.55 12.61
CA VAL A 73 0.44 -6.75 13.38
C VAL A 73 1.71 -7.59 13.44
N ALA A 74 2.13 -7.99 14.63
CA ALA A 74 3.21 -8.96 14.80
C ALA A 74 2.65 -10.35 14.42
N ALA A 75 3.06 -10.88 13.26
CA ALA A 75 2.48 -12.09 12.70
C ALA A 75 2.68 -13.32 13.59
N GLU A 76 3.83 -13.41 14.25
CA GLU A 76 4.16 -14.52 15.15
C GLU A 76 3.31 -14.54 16.45
N GLU A 77 2.82 -13.36 16.85
CA GLU A 77 1.99 -13.20 18.07
C GLU A 77 0.50 -13.12 17.72
N PHE A 78 0.15 -13.19 16.44
CA PHE A 78 -1.22 -13.02 15.99
C PHE A 78 -2.11 -14.18 16.41
N ALA A 79 -3.13 -13.89 17.22
CA ALA A 79 -4.17 -14.83 17.59
C ALA A 79 -5.53 -14.33 17.02
N PRO A 80 -6.18 -15.08 16.13
CA PRO A 80 -7.44 -14.65 15.54
C PRO A 80 -8.55 -14.53 16.61
N SER A 81 -9.31 -13.44 16.54
CA SER A 81 -10.49 -13.22 17.38
C SER A 81 -11.61 -14.22 17.05
N ALA A 82 -12.65 -14.29 17.89
CA ALA A 82 -13.82 -15.14 17.64
C ALA A 82 -14.49 -14.83 16.28
N THR A 83 -14.59 -13.54 15.90
CA THR A 83 -15.15 -13.11 14.62
C THR A 83 -14.27 -13.55 13.45
N GLN A 84 -12.96 -13.40 13.58
CA GLN A 84 -12.02 -13.85 12.55
C GLN A 84 -12.07 -15.37 12.34
N ARG A 85 -12.08 -16.15 13.45
CA ARG A 85 -12.26 -17.62 13.37
C ARG A 85 -13.59 -18.00 12.71
N LYS A 86 -14.68 -17.26 12.99
CA LYS A 86 -15.97 -17.49 12.35
C LYS A 86 -15.90 -17.23 10.86
N ASN A 87 -15.23 -16.15 10.44
CA ASN A 87 -15.06 -15.82 9.03
C ASN A 87 -14.19 -16.85 8.30
N MET A 88 -13.11 -17.32 8.92
CA MET A 88 -12.30 -18.41 8.38
C MET A 88 -13.15 -19.66 8.10
N ARG A 89 -13.93 -20.11 9.11
CA ARG A 89 -14.83 -21.28 8.93
C ARG A 89 -15.90 -21.10 7.85
N ARG A 90 -16.37 -19.86 7.63
CA ARG A 90 -17.35 -19.57 6.57
C ARG A 90 -16.79 -19.65 5.16
N ASN A 91 -15.50 -19.58 5.04
CA ASN A 91 -14.76 -19.61 3.77
C ASN A 91 -13.87 -20.87 3.66
N ASP A 92 -14.21 -21.92 4.40
CA ASP A 92 -13.42 -23.17 4.47
C ASP A 92 -13.52 -23.98 3.15
N ASP A 93 -14.52 -23.64 2.32
CA ASP A 93 -14.73 -24.20 0.98
C ASP A 93 -13.84 -23.51 -0.10
N LEU A 94 -13.15 -22.41 0.23
CA LEU A 94 -12.29 -21.74 -0.71
C LEU A 94 -10.91 -22.39 -0.79
N LEU A 95 -10.47 -22.67 -2.01
CA LEU A 95 -9.11 -23.10 -2.28
C LEU A 95 -8.21 -21.88 -2.45
N VAL A 96 -7.15 -21.80 -1.64
CA VAL A 96 -6.12 -20.77 -1.77
C VAL A 96 -4.91 -21.35 -2.48
N THR A 97 -4.54 -20.76 -3.60
CA THR A 97 -3.39 -21.16 -4.41
C THR A 97 -2.43 -19.99 -4.57
N GLU A 98 -1.16 -20.23 -4.28
CA GLU A 98 -0.09 -19.26 -4.57
C GLU A 98 0.24 -19.31 -6.06
N CYS A 99 0.17 -18.15 -6.73
CA CYS A 99 0.47 -18.00 -8.14
C CYS A 99 1.53 -16.93 -8.35
N ARG A 100 2.17 -16.95 -9.53
CA ARG A 100 3.02 -15.85 -9.95
C ARG A 100 2.18 -14.57 -10.10
N PRO A 101 2.76 -13.38 -9.84
CA PRO A 101 2.05 -12.11 -9.94
C PRO A 101 1.88 -11.73 -11.42
N TRP A 102 0.89 -12.30 -12.08
CA TRP A 102 0.50 -11.98 -13.45
C TRP A 102 -0.89 -11.39 -13.45
N ALA A 103 -1.02 -10.25 -14.10
CA ALA A 103 -2.31 -9.62 -14.33
C ALA A 103 -3.10 -10.42 -15.39
N THR A 104 -4.37 -10.64 -15.15
CA THR A 104 -5.29 -11.27 -16.10
C THR A 104 -6.51 -10.40 -16.32
N ASP A 105 -7.13 -10.52 -17.52
CA ASP A 105 -8.35 -9.79 -17.88
C ASP A 105 -9.48 -10.06 -16.85
N GLU A 106 -9.60 -11.30 -16.39
CA GLU A 106 -10.60 -11.68 -15.37
C GLU A 106 -10.41 -10.93 -14.05
N GLN A 107 -9.15 -10.80 -13.61
CA GLN A 107 -8.82 -10.06 -12.39
C GLN A 107 -9.08 -8.57 -12.57
N TYR A 108 -8.73 -8.02 -13.74
CA TYR A 108 -8.98 -6.62 -14.06
C TYR A 108 -10.49 -6.31 -14.09
N ASP A 109 -11.27 -7.11 -14.79
CA ASP A 109 -12.74 -6.98 -14.83
C ASP A 109 -13.38 -7.06 -13.45
N LEU A 110 -12.88 -7.97 -12.60
CA LEU A 110 -13.36 -8.10 -11.23
C LEU A 110 -13.04 -6.86 -10.40
N LEU A 111 -11.81 -6.33 -10.54
CA LEU A 111 -11.40 -5.09 -9.87
C LEU A 111 -12.26 -3.91 -10.32
N GLN A 112 -12.49 -3.73 -11.62
CA GLN A 112 -13.31 -2.66 -12.16
C GLN A 112 -14.75 -2.71 -11.62
N ARG A 113 -15.38 -3.89 -11.59
CA ARG A 113 -16.71 -4.08 -11.00
C ARG A 113 -16.73 -3.75 -9.50
N TYR A 114 -15.70 -4.16 -8.77
CA TYR A 114 -15.56 -3.85 -7.35
C TYR A 114 -15.43 -2.33 -7.12
N LEU A 115 -14.55 -1.66 -7.86
CA LEU A 115 -14.33 -0.22 -7.74
C LEU A 115 -15.59 0.59 -8.07
N ALA A 116 -16.29 0.23 -9.15
CA ALA A 116 -17.53 0.90 -9.54
C ALA A 116 -18.63 0.80 -8.49
N ASN A 117 -18.70 -0.33 -7.77
CA ASN A 117 -19.74 -0.56 -6.77
C ASN A 117 -19.38 -0.01 -5.38
N ARG A 118 -18.11 -0.14 -4.97
CA ARG A 118 -17.70 0.17 -3.58
C ARG A 118 -17.00 1.51 -3.44
N HIS A 119 -16.37 1.99 -4.51
CA HIS A 119 -15.58 3.22 -4.50
C HIS A 119 -15.87 4.10 -5.73
N PRO A 120 -17.16 4.44 -6.00
CA PRO A 120 -17.49 5.29 -7.14
C PRO A 120 -16.77 6.63 -7.02
N GLY A 121 -16.07 7.04 -8.09
CA GLY A 121 -15.28 8.28 -8.11
C GLY A 121 -13.95 8.20 -7.34
N GLY A 122 -13.53 7.01 -6.89
CA GLY A 122 -12.20 6.80 -6.28
C GLY A 122 -11.05 6.96 -7.28
N GLY A 123 -9.85 7.25 -6.78
CA GLY A 123 -8.67 7.49 -7.62
C GLY A 123 -8.25 6.31 -8.51
N MET A 124 -8.64 5.09 -8.15
CA MET A 124 -8.35 3.90 -8.96
C MET A 124 -9.38 3.62 -10.06
N ASN A 125 -10.50 4.35 -10.12
CA ASN A 125 -11.53 4.11 -11.15
C ASN A 125 -11.08 4.46 -12.58
N ALA A 126 -10.04 5.27 -12.71
CA ALA A 126 -9.44 5.62 -13.99
C ALA A 126 -8.26 4.71 -14.38
N MET A 127 -7.95 3.69 -13.57
CA MET A 127 -6.89 2.72 -13.82
C MET A 127 -7.23 1.89 -15.07
N ASP A 128 -6.33 1.87 -16.03
CA ASP A 128 -6.44 1.01 -17.20
C ASP A 128 -5.75 -0.36 -16.98
N GLU A 129 -5.77 -1.21 -17.99
CA GLU A 129 -5.17 -2.56 -17.93
C GLU A 129 -3.65 -2.52 -17.72
N ILE A 130 -2.99 -1.50 -18.28
CA ILE A 130 -1.53 -1.33 -18.14
C ILE A 130 -1.19 -0.92 -16.72
N ASP A 131 -1.92 0.06 -16.17
CA ASP A 131 -1.78 0.48 -14.77
C ASP A 131 -2.02 -0.69 -13.80
N PHE A 132 -3.01 -1.55 -14.13
CA PHE A 132 -3.31 -2.73 -13.34
C PHE A 132 -2.17 -3.77 -13.40
N ALA A 133 -1.63 -4.02 -14.59
CA ALA A 133 -0.49 -4.91 -14.75
C ALA A 133 0.74 -4.40 -13.98
N ASP A 134 1.07 -3.11 -14.12
CA ASP A 134 2.17 -2.47 -13.37
C ASP A 134 1.99 -2.54 -11.84
N MET A 135 0.74 -2.61 -11.37
CA MET A 135 0.44 -2.77 -9.94
C MET A 135 0.62 -4.21 -9.46
N VAL A 136 0.31 -5.21 -10.30
CA VAL A 136 0.31 -6.64 -9.95
C VAL A 136 1.68 -7.27 -10.15
N GLU A 137 2.37 -6.97 -11.25
CA GLU A 137 3.64 -7.58 -11.69
C GLU A 137 4.87 -6.85 -11.15
#